data_815727c7216e374600ec4d182ccb6b6c
#
_entry.id   815727c7216e374600ec4d182ccb6b6c
#
_cell.length_a   1.000
_cell.length_b   1.000
_cell.length_c   1.000
_cell.angle_alpha   90.00
_cell.angle_beta   90.00
_cell.angle_gamma   90.00
#
_symmetry.space_group_name_H-M   'P 1'
#
loop_
_entity.id
_entity.type
_entity.pdbx_description
1 polymer ?
#
loop_
_entity_poly.entity_id
_entity_poly.type
_entity_poly.pdbx_seq_one_letter_code
_entity_poly.pdbx_strand_id
1 'polypeptide(L)'
;VGTFGLDENAYPIQVDKCIDCNICVRDCSGIEVDYDGIGTQLFGDDYQYGSFTGWVEESYIGHAKENKLRRNGASGGVVTQLLMHLIDTKQIKGAVVVIEDPDEPACGKGIVARNRDDLLRSQQSRYTTAATLAALQEIQKEDGPFALVGLPCQVHALRKHQMFSSSWKRRVPIVIGLYCHFTLPMSAIKETARTLGPKRERLLHMEFRNKDPRGWPYNTWEMTFNGGTVWRSPLDPGQTFNVVSRVTKLGRCLQCLDATAEFADLSIGDPWIRDEDGNLKYETPEGWSSIMVRTTKGSEIVQDAISAGKLEIRPIPLKEIQMGQYQMMTEKKLQSAFRIQVRRFLKIATPHYSMRLPQASHKIIKTEIAFWFLRTLPFFRSVSRILLWVGFSKFGTWAIVRRQQRRKKRFATGKVPIVDPDFGVSEKRT
;
A
#
# COMPACT_ATOMS: atom_id res chain seq x y z
N VAL A 1 -15.13 -3.45 -20.81
CA VAL A 1 -16.14 -4.47 -21.12
C VAL A 1 -16.95 -4.65 -19.84
N GLY A 2 -18.23 -4.28 -19.79
CA GLY A 2 -19.09 -4.25 -18.59
C GLY A 2 -19.46 -5.63 -17.99
N THR A 3 -18.65 -6.67 -18.27
CA THR A 3 -18.91 -8.05 -17.84
C THR A 3 -18.81 -8.26 -16.32
N PHE A 4 -17.98 -7.45 -15.63
CA PHE A 4 -17.79 -7.56 -14.20
C PHE A 4 -18.33 -6.34 -13.46
N GLY A 5 -19.07 -6.58 -12.39
CA GLY A 5 -19.43 -5.64 -11.34
C GLY A 5 -18.72 -5.98 -10.03
N LEU A 6 -19.17 -5.39 -8.95
CA LEU A 6 -18.67 -5.66 -7.60
C LEU A 6 -19.81 -6.19 -6.72
N ASP A 7 -19.48 -7.15 -5.86
CA ASP A 7 -20.39 -7.57 -4.79
C ASP A 7 -20.37 -6.59 -3.61
N GLU A 8 -21.15 -6.88 -2.58
CA GLU A 8 -21.26 -6.11 -1.34
C GLU A 8 -19.93 -5.98 -0.54
N ASN A 9 -18.92 -6.76 -0.88
CA ASN A 9 -17.60 -6.76 -0.27
C ASN A 9 -16.52 -6.16 -1.20
N ALA A 10 -16.94 -5.54 -2.31
CA ALA A 10 -16.09 -5.00 -3.37
C ALA A 10 -15.22 -6.06 -4.08
N TYR A 11 -15.68 -7.32 -4.14
CA TYR A 11 -15.08 -8.35 -4.96
C TYR A 11 -15.71 -8.39 -6.36
N PRO A 12 -14.92 -8.70 -7.41
CA PRO A 12 -15.45 -8.79 -8.75
C PRO A 12 -16.40 -9.98 -8.88
N ILE A 13 -17.59 -9.71 -9.41
CA ILE A 13 -18.58 -10.72 -9.80
C ILE A 13 -18.93 -10.55 -11.27
N GLN A 14 -19.22 -11.65 -11.95
CA GLN A 14 -19.71 -11.59 -13.32
C GLN A 14 -21.17 -11.13 -13.30
N VAL A 15 -21.48 -10.02 -13.97
CA VAL A 15 -22.82 -9.41 -14.05
C VAL A 15 -23.41 -9.49 -15.44
N ASP A 16 -22.61 -9.79 -16.48
CA ASP A 16 -23.04 -9.90 -17.86
C ASP A 16 -22.31 -11.07 -18.56
N LYS A 17 -22.77 -11.43 -19.75
CA LYS A 17 -22.23 -12.54 -20.53
C LYS A 17 -20.73 -12.35 -20.83
N CYS A 18 -19.94 -13.35 -20.52
CA CYS A 18 -18.54 -13.39 -20.89
C CYS A 18 -18.41 -13.63 -22.42
N ILE A 19 -17.55 -12.86 -23.06
CA ILE A 19 -17.22 -12.99 -24.50
C ILE A 19 -15.87 -13.69 -24.72
N ASP A 20 -15.31 -14.30 -23.69
CA ASP A 20 -14.06 -15.07 -23.67
C ASP A 20 -12.83 -14.33 -24.27
N CYS A 21 -12.79 -13.01 -24.17
CA CYS A 21 -11.68 -12.18 -24.66
C CYS A 21 -10.39 -12.28 -23.83
N ASN A 22 -10.43 -12.93 -22.68
CA ASN A 22 -9.32 -13.17 -21.76
C ASN A 22 -8.60 -11.90 -21.21
N ILE A 23 -9.08 -10.69 -21.47
CA ILE A 23 -8.46 -9.44 -21.00
C ILE A 23 -8.38 -9.42 -19.48
N CYS A 24 -9.44 -9.80 -18.75
CA CYS A 24 -9.47 -9.85 -17.30
C CYS A 24 -8.44 -10.84 -16.71
N VAL A 25 -8.19 -11.96 -17.39
CA VAL A 25 -7.18 -12.96 -17.00
C VAL A 25 -5.78 -12.44 -17.29
N ARG A 26 -5.55 -11.92 -18.49
CA ARG A 26 -4.27 -11.38 -18.93
C ARG A 26 -3.82 -10.22 -18.03
N ASP A 27 -4.70 -9.27 -17.73
CA ASP A 27 -4.35 -8.05 -17.00
C ASP A 27 -4.33 -8.26 -15.48
N CYS A 28 -4.89 -9.37 -14.97
CA CYS A 28 -4.97 -9.63 -13.53
C CYS A 28 -3.60 -9.92 -12.92
N SER A 29 -3.13 -9.03 -12.04
CA SER A 29 -1.91 -9.24 -11.24
C SER A 29 -2.04 -10.40 -10.24
N GLY A 30 -3.26 -10.90 -10.00
CA GLY A 30 -3.55 -12.07 -9.16
C GLY A 30 -3.29 -13.39 -9.85
N ILE A 31 -3.22 -13.41 -11.15
CA ILE A 31 -2.95 -14.60 -11.97
C ILE A 31 -1.48 -14.65 -12.33
N GLU A 32 -0.94 -13.56 -12.86
CA GLU A 32 0.45 -13.51 -13.30
C GLU A 32 1.02 -12.10 -13.20
N VAL A 33 2.33 -11.99 -12.93
CA VAL A 33 3.12 -10.77 -13.10
C VAL A 33 4.45 -11.12 -13.75
N ASP A 34 4.63 -10.64 -14.96
CA ASP A 34 5.89 -10.74 -15.70
C ASP A 34 6.81 -9.59 -15.28
N TYR A 35 7.65 -9.85 -14.28
CA TYR A 35 8.59 -8.87 -13.76
C TYR A 35 9.65 -8.49 -14.78
N ASP A 36 10.14 -9.48 -15.53
CA ASP A 36 11.21 -9.25 -16.49
C ASP A 36 10.70 -8.44 -17.69
N GLY A 37 9.57 -8.83 -18.27
CA GLY A 37 8.99 -8.12 -19.42
C GLY A 37 8.53 -6.70 -19.10
N ILE A 38 7.85 -6.51 -17.95
CA ILE A 38 7.43 -5.15 -17.53
C ILE A 38 8.66 -4.30 -17.18
N GLY A 39 9.63 -4.89 -16.45
CA GLY A 39 10.83 -4.21 -16.02
C GLY A 39 11.70 -3.75 -17.19
N THR A 40 11.99 -4.63 -18.14
CA THR A 40 12.73 -4.26 -19.37
C THR A 40 12.03 -3.15 -20.15
N GLN A 41 10.70 -3.21 -20.26
CA GLN A 41 9.95 -2.17 -20.96
C GLN A 41 10.01 -0.80 -20.28
N LEU A 42 10.09 -0.75 -18.95
CA LEU A 42 10.10 0.50 -18.18
C LEU A 42 11.49 1.05 -17.94
N PHE A 43 12.47 0.19 -17.71
CA PHE A 43 13.80 0.55 -17.20
C PHE A 43 14.92 0.23 -18.19
N GLY A 44 14.61 -0.39 -19.33
CA GLY A 44 15.59 -0.76 -20.35
C GLY A 44 16.14 -2.17 -20.20
N ASP A 45 17.01 -2.55 -21.16
CA ASP A 45 17.53 -3.92 -21.28
C ASP A 45 18.47 -4.33 -20.14
N ASP A 46 19.03 -3.35 -19.43
CA ASP A 46 19.90 -3.59 -18.26
C ASP A 46 19.09 -3.92 -16.99
N TYR A 47 17.75 -3.89 -17.06
CA TYR A 47 16.92 -4.22 -15.92
C TYR A 47 17.16 -5.66 -15.47
N GLN A 48 17.47 -5.82 -14.18
CA GLN A 48 17.55 -7.12 -13.53
C GLN A 48 16.68 -7.10 -12.27
N TYR A 49 15.80 -8.07 -12.15
CA TYR A 49 15.09 -8.28 -10.89
C TYR A 49 16.07 -8.79 -9.82
N GLY A 50 16.13 -8.15 -8.69
CA GLY A 50 17.00 -8.62 -7.60
C GLY A 50 17.08 -7.71 -6.40
N SER A 51 16.62 -6.48 -6.53
CA SER A 51 16.62 -5.52 -5.42
C SER A 51 15.41 -5.72 -4.49
N PHE A 52 15.61 -5.44 -3.21
CA PHE A 52 14.56 -5.50 -2.19
C PHE A 52 13.43 -4.50 -2.45
N THR A 53 13.74 -3.39 -3.11
CA THR A 53 12.83 -2.28 -3.45
C THR A 53 12.44 -2.24 -4.92
N GLY A 54 12.98 -3.15 -5.77
CA GLY A 54 12.95 -3.02 -7.21
C GLY A 54 13.92 -1.97 -7.72
N TRP A 55 13.82 -1.58 -9.00
CA TRP A 55 14.64 -0.55 -9.63
C TRP A 55 14.38 0.83 -9.02
N VAL A 56 15.43 1.56 -8.67
CA VAL A 56 15.36 2.92 -8.10
C VAL A 56 16.53 3.73 -8.64
N GLU A 57 16.24 4.85 -9.28
CA GLU A 57 17.24 5.79 -9.80
C GLU A 57 17.66 6.79 -8.72
N GLU A 58 16.66 7.35 -7.99
CA GLU A 58 16.90 8.36 -6.97
C GLU A 58 16.03 8.10 -5.75
N SER A 59 16.50 8.49 -4.57
CA SER A 59 15.77 8.34 -3.33
C SER A 59 15.84 9.57 -2.45
N TYR A 60 14.66 9.97 -1.91
CA TYR A 60 14.49 11.21 -1.16
C TYR A 60 13.62 11.02 0.06
N ILE A 61 13.78 11.95 1.01
CA ILE A 61 12.81 12.27 2.03
C ILE A 61 12.23 13.65 1.74
N GLY A 62 10.92 13.83 1.84
CA GLY A 62 10.32 15.11 1.49
C GLY A 62 8.90 15.31 1.99
N HIS A 63 8.39 16.52 1.78
CA HIS A 63 7.03 16.88 2.11
C HIS A 63 6.48 17.99 1.20
N ALA A 64 5.16 18.15 1.19
CA ALA A 64 4.49 19.30 0.59
C ALA A 64 4.86 20.59 1.32
N LYS A 65 5.12 21.66 0.58
CA LYS A 65 5.33 22.99 1.19
C LYS A 65 4.04 23.64 1.68
N GLU A 66 2.90 23.29 1.11
CA GLU A 66 1.61 23.74 1.60
C GLU A 66 1.27 23.01 2.92
N ASN A 67 1.32 23.75 4.03
CA ASN A 67 1.14 23.20 5.38
C ASN A 67 -0.18 22.43 5.55
N LYS A 68 -1.29 22.93 4.96
CA LYS A 68 -2.59 22.24 5.04
C LYS A 68 -2.56 20.88 4.36
N LEU A 69 -1.94 20.78 3.17
CA LEU A 69 -1.78 19.50 2.48
C LEU A 69 -0.90 18.53 3.26
N ARG A 70 0.22 19.03 3.80
CA ARG A 70 1.14 18.25 4.62
C ARG A 70 0.45 17.73 5.87
N ARG A 71 -0.24 18.62 6.61
CA ARG A 71 -0.93 18.26 7.85
C ARG A 71 -2.06 17.25 7.62
N ASN A 72 -2.85 17.43 6.58
CA ASN A 72 -3.99 16.54 6.28
C ASN A 72 -3.58 15.26 5.56
N GLY A 73 -2.38 15.18 5.00
CA GLY A 73 -1.85 13.97 4.37
C GLY A 73 -1.59 12.85 5.38
N ALA A 74 -1.56 11.59 4.95
CA ALA A 74 -1.22 10.45 5.79
C ALA A 74 0.25 10.50 6.30
N SER A 75 1.14 11.10 5.53
CA SER A 75 2.56 11.35 5.85
C SER A 75 2.93 12.81 5.51
N GLY A 76 3.84 13.05 4.58
CA GLY A 76 4.29 14.40 4.17
C GLY A 76 3.42 15.12 3.15
N GLY A 77 2.30 14.56 2.65
CA GLY A 77 1.40 15.20 1.69
C GLY A 77 1.92 15.26 0.25
N VAL A 78 3.02 14.60 -0.07
CA VAL A 78 3.73 14.68 -1.37
C VAL A 78 2.84 14.29 -2.55
N VAL A 79 2.10 13.18 -2.47
CA VAL A 79 1.25 12.70 -3.58
C VAL A 79 0.21 13.73 -3.97
N THR A 80 -0.53 14.26 -3.00
CA THR A 80 -1.57 15.27 -3.25
C THR A 80 -0.98 16.55 -3.85
N GLN A 81 0.18 17.00 -3.34
CA GLN A 81 0.86 18.18 -3.85
C GLN A 81 1.35 17.99 -5.29
N LEU A 82 1.92 16.83 -5.62
CA LEU A 82 2.33 16.50 -6.99
C LEU A 82 1.13 16.52 -7.95
N LEU A 83 0.04 15.86 -7.58
CA LEU A 83 -1.16 15.82 -8.42
C LEU A 83 -1.78 17.20 -8.62
N MET A 84 -1.83 18.03 -7.58
CA MET A 84 -2.29 19.41 -7.71
C MET A 84 -1.42 20.19 -8.68
N HIS A 85 -0.11 20.10 -8.54
CA HIS A 85 0.83 20.78 -9.43
C HIS A 85 0.65 20.32 -10.88
N LEU A 86 0.54 19.02 -11.13
CA LEU A 86 0.34 18.48 -12.48
C LEU A 86 -0.99 18.94 -13.12
N ILE A 87 -2.06 19.06 -12.33
CA ILE A 87 -3.36 19.57 -12.81
C ILE A 87 -3.27 21.09 -13.06
N ASP A 88 -2.72 21.87 -12.13
CA ASP A 88 -2.58 23.31 -12.22
C ASP A 88 -1.74 23.73 -13.44
N THR A 89 -0.68 22.97 -13.73
CA THR A 89 0.19 23.18 -14.90
C THR A 89 -0.33 22.52 -16.18
N LYS A 90 -1.51 21.91 -16.15
CA LYS A 90 -2.18 21.23 -17.27
C LYS A 90 -1.34 20.08 -17.87
N GLN A 91 -0.44 19.51 -17.10
CA GLN A 91 0.31 18.32 -17.50
C GLN A 91 -0.54 17.06 -17.46
N ILE A 92 -1.62 17.07 -16.65
CA ILE A 92 -2.67 16.05 -16.64
C ILE A 92 -4.05 16.68 -16.60
N LYS A 93 -5.05 15.99 -17.16
CA LYS A 93 -6.48 16.37 -17.10
C LYS A 93 -7.15 15.90 -15.82
N GLY A 94 -6.52 15.02 -15.07
CA GLY A 94 -7.00 14.46 -13.81
C GLY A 94 -6.18 13.25 -13.39
N ALA A 95 -6.53 12.69 -12.24
CA ALA A 95 -5.85 11.54 -11.66
C ALA A 95 -6.84 10.52 -11.11
N VAL A 96 -6.59 9.24 -11.37
CA VAL A 96 -7.31 8.14 -10.72
C VAL A 96 -6.79 8.02 -9.29
N VAL A 97 -7.66 8.25 -8.32
CA VAL A 97 -7.37 8.24 -6.88
C VAL A 97 -8.48 7.51 -6.12
N VAL A 98 -8.31 7.34 -4.82
CA VAL A 98 -9.30 6.71 -3.93
C VAL A 98 -9.81 7.71 -2.91
N ILE A 99 -11.13 7.82 -2.78
CA ILE A 99 -11.82 8.56 -1.71
C ILE A 99 -12.51 7.58 -0.76
N GLU A 100 -13.02 8.06 0.37
CA GLU A 100 -14.01 7.32 1.16
C GLU A 100 -15.27 7.12 0.33
N ASP A 101 -15.84 5.91 0.35
CA ASP A 101 -17.11 5.68 -0.34
C ASP A 101 -18.25 6.35 0.47
N PRO A 102 -19.01 7.29 -0.12
CA PRO A 102 -20.08 7.98 0.59
C PRO A 102 -21.19 7.05 1.09
N ASP A 103 -21.40 5.93 0.39
CA ASP A 103 -22.46 4.97 0.71
C ASP A 103 -21.99 3.90 1.71
N GLU A 104 -20.68 3.63 1.74
CA GLU A 104 -20.08 2.62 2.60
C GLU A 104 -18.76 3.14 3.20
N PRO A 105 -18.79 3.82 4.35
CA PRO A 105 -17.61 4.46 4.97
C PRO A 105 -16.44 3.52 5.27
N ALA A 106 -16.72 2.22 5.39
CA ALA A 106 -15.68 1.20 5.56
C ALA A 106 -14.88 0.93 4.27
N CYS A 107 -15.31 1.48 3.12
CA CYS A 107 -14.73 1.22 1.81
C CYS A 107 -13.97 2.42 1.23
N GLY A 108 -13.07 2.11 0.30
CA GLY A 108 -12.54 3.08 -0.66
C GLY A 108 -13.27 2.98 -2.01
N LYS A 109 -13.51 4.13 -2.64
CA LYS A 109 -14.07 4.26 -3.98
C LYS A 109 -13.06 4.92 -4.91
N GLY A 110 -12.76 4.30 -6.05
CA GLY A 110 -11.96 4.91 -7.10
C GLY A 110 -12.75 6.00 -7.81
N ILE A 111 -12.12 7.14 -8.03
CA ILE A 111 -12.65 8.27 -8.81
C ILE A 111 -11.58 8.86 -9.72
N VAL A 112 -11.99 9.64 -10.71
CA VAL A 112 -11.09 10.52 -11.46
C VAL A 112 -11.16 11.92 -10.87
N ALA A 113 -10.18 12.28 -10.05
CA ALA A 113 -10.03 13.63 -9.50
C ALA A 113 -9.59 14.61 -10.59
N ARG A 114 -10.33 15.71 -10.77
CA ARG A 114 -10.05 16.72 -11.81
C ARG A 114 -9.76 18.10 -11.27
N ASN A 115 -9.95 18.30 -9.98
CA ASN A 115 -9.79 19.57 -9.30
C ASN A 115 -9.20 19.37 -7.89
N ARG A 116 -8.96 20.52 -7.23
CA ARG A 116 -8.39 20.56 -5.89
C ARG A 116 -9.26 19.84 -4.85
N ASP A 117 -10.57 20.01 -4.91
CA ASP A 117 -11.48 19.46 -3.90
C ASP A 117 -11.55 17.93 -3.97
N ASP A 118 -11.55 17.36 -5.17
CA ASP A 118 -11.45 15.91 -5.37
C ASP A 118 -10.16 15.36 -4.79
N LEU A 119 -9.03 16.06 -5.02
CA LEU A 119 -7.72 15.65 -4.47
C LEU A 119 -7.67 15.79 -2.95
N LEU A 120 -8.30 16.79 -2.35
CA LEU A 120 -8.39 16.92 -0.90
C LEU A 120 -9.21 15.77 -0.28
N ARG A 121 -10.31 15.35 -0.93
CA ARG A 121 -11.11 14.20 -0.50
C ARG A 121 -10.34 12.88 -0.60
N SER A 122 -9.34 12.79 -1.48
CA SER A 122 -8.51 11.60 -1.64
C SER A 122 -7.34 11.53 -0.65
N GLN A 123 -7.14 12.54 0.18
CA GLN A 123 -6.12 12.51 1.22
C GLN A 123 -6.41 11.40 2.25
N GLN A 124 -5.41 11.08 3.04
CA GLN A 124 -5.43 9.99 4.01
C GLN A 124 -5.31 8.59 3.38
N SER A 125 -5.06 7.61 4.22
CA SER A 125 -4.98 6.20 3.80
C SER A 125 -6.35 5.54 3.88
N ARG A 126 -6.63 4.65 2.93
CA ARG A 126 -7.75 3.70 2.98
C ARG A 126 -7.17 2.30 2.99
N TYR A 127 -7.35 1.57 4.10
CA TYR A 127 -6.74 0.24 4.27
C TYR A 127 -7.66 -0.90 3.84
N THR A 128 -8.84 -0.60 3.34
CA THR A 128 -9.80 -1.57 2.82
C THR A 128 -9.69 -1.74 1.31
N THR A 129 -10.32 -2.80 0.80
CA THR A 129 -10.44 -3.01 -0.65
C THR A 129 -11.10 -1.82 -1.32
N ALA A 130 -10.52 -1.39 -2.43
CA ALA A 130 -11.09 -0.37 -3.31
C ALA A 130 -10.91 -0.79 -4.77
N ALA A 131 -11.97 -0.68 -5.54
CA ALA A 131 -11.93 -0.95 -6.98
C ALA A 131 -11.36 0.26 -7.73
N THR A 132 -10.14 0.68 -7.40
CA THR A 132 -9.48 1.89 -7.92
C THR A 132 -9.47 1.92 -9.44
N LEU A 133 -9.12 0.80 -10.09
CA LEU A 133 -9.02 0.73 -11.55
C LEU A 133 -10.40 0.75 -12.25
N ALA A 134 -11.51 0.59 -11.54
CA ALA A 134 -12.84 0.75 -12.12
C ALA A 134 -13.06 2.20 -12.61
N ALA A 135 -12.46 3.19 -11.95
CA ALA A 135 -12.52 4.59 -12.37
C ALA A 135 -11.87 4.86 -13.75
N LEU A 136 -11.03 3.95 -14.24
CA LEU A 136 -10.47 4.05 -15.60
C LEU A 136 -11.57 3.97 -16.69
N GLN A 137 -12.74 3.41 -16.39
CA GLN A 137 -13.88 3.40 -17.30
C GLN A 137 -14.37 4.81 -17.63
N GLU A 138 -14.30 5.74 -16.68
CA GLU A 138 -14.73 7.13 -16.87
C GLU A 138 -13.91 7.83 -17.96
N ILE A 139 -12.63 7.51 -18.06
CA ILE A 139 -11.69 8.13 -19.01
C ILE A 139 -11.46 7.29 -20.28
N GLN A 140 -12.16 6.17 -20.44
CA GLN A 140 -11.93 5.25 -21.56
C GLN A 140 -12.08 5.91 -22.93
N LYS A 141 -12.99 6.89 -23.04
CA LYS A 141 -13.29 7.62 -24.28
C LYS A 141 -12.64 9.01 -24.33
N GLU A 142 -11.90 9.39 -23.30
CA GLU A 142 -11.23 10.68 -23.23
C GLU A 142 -9.78 10.58 -23.69
N ASP A 143 -9.32 11.60 -24.39
CA ASP A 143 -7.90 11.74 -24.67
C ASP A 143 -7.17 12.23 -23.43
N GLY A 144 -6.09 11.50 -23.02
CA GLY A 144 -5.27 11.86 -21.87
C GLY A 144 -4.50 13.18 -22.04
N PRO A 145 -3.52 13.44 -21.19
CA PRO A 145 -2.97 12.55 -20.16
C PRO A 145 -3.70 12.57 -18.82
N PHE A 146 -3.69 11.43 -18.14
CA PHE A 146 -4.15 11.25 -16.76
C PHE A 146 -3.04 10.62 -15.92
N ALA A 147 -3.11 10.73 -14.60
CA ALA A 147 -2.26 9.99 -13.68
C ALA A 147 -3.04 8.87 -12.98
N LEU A 148 -2.34 7.81 -12.54
CA LEU A 148 -2.85 6.82 -11.60
C LEU A 148 -2.09 6.90 -10.28
N VAL A 149 -2.81 6.96 -9.16
CA VAL A 149 -2.26 6.63 -7.85
C VAL A 149 -2.73 5.23 -7.47
N GLY A 150 -1.82 4.29 -7.32
CA GLY A 150 -2.17 2.89 -7.15
C GLY A 150 -1.31 2.12 -6.15
N LEU A 151 -1.90 1.05 -5.62
CA LEU A 151 -1.17 0.04 -4.86
C LEU A 151 -0.38 -0.86 -5.83
N PRO A 152 0.65 -1.62 -5.37
CA PRO A 152 1.47 -2.47 -6.23
C PRO A 152 0.67 -3.33 -7.22
N CYS A 153 -0.35 -4.05 -6.74
CA CYS A 153 -1.16 -4.91 -7.59
C CYS A 153 -1.99 -4.14 -8.65
N GLN A 154 -2.37 -2.91 -8.37
CA GLN A 154 -3.08 -2.04 -9.30
C GLN A 154 -2.12 -1.47 -10.36
N VAL A 155 -0.91 -1.09 -9.93
CA VAL A 155 0.17 -0.69 -10.84
C VAL A 155 0.53 -1.83 -11.78
N HIS A 156 0.73 -3.04 -11.27
CA HIS A 156 0.98 -4.23 -12.10
C HIS A 156 -0.12 -4.44 -13.14
N ALA A 157 -1.38 -4.37 -12.74
CA ALA A 157 -2.50 -4.57 -13.66
C ALA A 157 -2.54 -3.52 -14.79
N LEU A 158 -2.32 -2.23 -14.44
CA LEU A 158 -2.24 -1.17 -15.46
C LEU A 158 -1.03 -1.38 -16.38
N ARG A 159 0.16 -1.67 -15.87
CA ARG A 159 1.36 -1.89 -16.69
C ARG A 159 1.20 -3.10 -17.62
N LYS A 160 0.63 -4.20 -17.13
CA LYS A 160 0.28 -5.34 -17.98
C LYS A 160 -0.65 -4.94 -19.12
N HIS A 161 -1.69 -4.18 -18.85
CA HIS A 161 -2.58 -3.66 -19.88
C HIS A 161 -1.85 -2.76 -20.88
N GLN A 162 -0.97 -1.89 -20.39
CA GLN A 162 -0.16 -1.00 -21.23
C GLN A 162 0.84 -1.73 -22.12
N MET A 163 1.29 -2.94 -21.79
CA MET A 163 2.14 -3.75 -22.66
C MET A 163 1.46 -4.05 -24.02
N PHE A 164 0.14 -4.15 -24.02
CA PHE A 164 -0.67 -4.50 -25.19
C PHE A 164 -1.48 -3.32 -25.75
N SER A 165 -1.38 -2.13 -25.16
CA SER A 165 -2.19 -0.98 -25.54
C SER A 165 -1.42 0.33 -25.48
N SER A 166 -0.93 0.77 -26.65
CA SER A 166 -0.26 2.07 -26.77
C SER A 166 -1.19 3.26 -26.45
N SER A 167 -2.49 3.10 -26.69
CA SER A 167 -3.49 4.12 -26.34
C SER A 167 -3.56 4.33 -24.81
N TRP A 168 -3.52 3.27 -24.02
CA TRP A 168 -3.50 3.36 -22.57
C TRP A 168 -2.16 3.85 -22.01
N LYS A 169 -1.02 3.59 -22.70
CA LYS A 169 0.26 4.24 -22.35
C LYS A 169 0.16 5.77 -22.46
N ARG A 170 -0.45 6.27 -23.56
CA ARG A 170 -0.64 7.72 -23.75
C ARG A 170 -1.70 8.30 -22.83
N ARG A 171 -2.77 7.54 -22.53
CA ARG A 171 -3.87 8.00 -21.68
C ARG A 171 -3.49 8.11 -20.23
N VAL A 172 -2.71 7.16 -19.69
CA VAL A 172 -2.23 7.17 -18.29
C VAL A 172 -0.70 7.04 -18.28
N PRO A 173 0.03 8.10 -18.69
CA PRO A 173 1.49 8.05 -18.78
C PRO A 173 2.20 8.19 -17.43
N ILE A 174 1.50 8.63 -16.39
CA ILE A 174 2.06 8.89 -15.06
C ILE A 174 1.46 7.92 -14.06
N VAL A 175 2.32 7.17 -13.35
CA VAL A 175 1.92 6.19 -12.34
C VAL A 175 2.66 6.46 -11.04
N ILE A 176 1.92 6.86 -10.02
CA ILE A 176 2.44 7.05 -8.66
C ILE A 176 2.03 5.84 -7.83
N GLY A 177 2.99 5.10 -7.33
CA GLY A 177 2.80 3.94 -6.49
C GLY A 177 2.81 4.30 -5.00
N LEU A 178 1.94 3.66 -4.23
CA LEU A 178 1.94 3.75 -2.78
C LEU A 178 2.53 2.48 -2.17
N TYR A 179 3.30 2.63 -1.09
CA TYR A 179 3.75 1.47 -0.31
C TYR A 179 2.55 0.71 0.25
N CYS A 180 2.58 -0.60 0.13
CA CYS A 180 1.48 -1.45 0.54
C CYS A 180 1.95 -2.70 1.26
N HIS A 181 1.53 -2.84 2.52
CA HIS A 181 1.75 -4.07 3.27
C HIS A 181 0.67 -5.10 2.96
N PHE A 182 -0.59 -4.79 3.28
CA PHE A 182 -1.78 -5.60 3.02
C PHE A 182 -3.00 -4.68 2.89
N THR A 183 -4.07 -5.21 2.30
CA THR A 183 -5.39 -4.60 2.30
C THR A 183 -6.33 -5.44 3.17
N LEU A 184 -7.19 -4.79 3.92
CA LEU A 184 -8.21 -5.45 4.73
C LEU A 184 -9.46 -5.67 3.90
N PRO A 185 -10.16 -6.81 4.04
CA PRO A 185 -11.50 -6.93 3.52
C PRO A 185 -12.43 -5.96 4.27
N MET A 186 -13.47 -5.46 3.61
CA MET A 186 -14.47 -4.58 4.22
C MET A 186 -15.09 -5.19 5.48
N SER A 187 -15.32 -6.50 5.46
CA SER A 187 -15.83 -7.26 6.60
C SER A 187 -14.98 -7.11 7.88
N ALA A 188 -13.67 -6.86 7.76
CA ALA A 188 -12.80 -6.63 8.92
C ALA A 188 -13.17 -5.33 9.64
N ILE A 189 -13.45 -4.26 8.90
CA ILE A 189 -13.84 -2.97 9.48
C ILE A 189 -15.25 -3.04 10.04
N LYS A 190 -16.20 -3.65 9.31
CA LYS A 190 -17.57 -3.89 9.79
C LYS A 190 -17.57 -4.69 11.10
N GLU A 191 -16.75 -5.74 11.20
CA GLU A 191 -16.65 -6.54 12.42
C GLU A 191 -15.95 -5.78 13.56
N THR A 192 -14.95 -4.96 13.24
CA THR A 192 -14.29 -4.07 14.23
C THR A 192 -15.28 -3.05 14.78
N ALA A 193 -16.04 -2.37 13.91
CA ALA A 193 -17.08 -1.43 14.31
C ALA A 193 -18.18 -2.08 15.18
N ARG A 194 -18.64 -3.30 14.82
CA ARG A 194 -19.62 -4.06 15.60
C ARG A 194 -19.10 -4.49 16.96
N THR A 195 -17.80 -4.79 17.07
CA THR A 195 -17.17 -5.30 18.31
C THR A 195 -16.81 -4.19 19.29
N LEU A 196 -16.33 -3.07 18.76
CA LEU A 196 -15.75 -1.97 19.56
C LEU A 196 -16.64 -0.72 19.62
N GLY A 197 -17.55 -0.56 18.66
CA GLY A 197 -18.50 0.54 18.60
C GLY A 197 -19.77 0.28 19.42
N PRO A 198 -20.67 1.28 19.50
CA PRO A 198 -21.95 1.17 20.19
C PRO A 198 -22.87 0.13 19.54
N LYS A 199 -23.58 -0.68 20.34
CA LYS A 199 -24.36 -1.84 19.85
C LYS A 199 -25.48 -1.52 18.84
N ARG A 200 -26.00 -0.30 18.79
CA ARG A 200 -27.16 0.08 17.97
C ARG A 200 -26.86 1.19 16.97
N GLU A 201 -25.62 1.62 16.89
CA GLU A 201 -25.22 2.71 16.02
C GLU A 201 -24.55 2.18 14.73
N ARG A 202 -24.77 2.89 13.63
CA ARG A 202 -24.16 2.59 12.33
C ARG A 202 -22.91 3.43 12.15
N LEU A 203 -21.85 2.86 11.58
CA LEU A 203 -20.66 3.58 11.16
C LEU A 203 -21.03 4.60 10.07
N LEU A 204 -20.66 5.86 10.27
CA LEU A 204 -20.86 6.98 9.32
C LEU A 204 -19.57 7.40 8.64
N HIS A 205 -18.43 7.33 9.35
CA HIS A 205 -17.16 7.82 8.84
C HIS A 205 -16.01 7.01 9.44
N MET A 206 -14.97 6.75 8.63
CA MET A 206 -13.79 6.01 9.04
C MET A 206 -12.51 6.72 8.60
N GLU A 207 -11.72 7.17 9.57
CA GLU A 207 -10.37 7.66 9.33
C GLU A 207 -9.33 6.67 9.84
N PHE A 208 -8.42 6.26 8.96
CA PHE A 208 -7.35 5.31 9.30
C PHE A 208 -6.07 5.98 9.78
N ARG A 209 -5.93 7.29 9.55
CA ARG A 209 -4.73 8.06 9.84
C ARG A 209 -5.06 9.45 10.36
N ASN A 210 -6.11 9.56 11.21
CA ASN A 210 -6.45 10.83 11.83
C ASN A 210 -5.24 11.37 12.61
N LYS A 211 -4.73 12.53 12.19
CA LYS A 211 -3.66 13.23 12.90
C LYS A 211 -4.27 14.04 14.04
N ASP A 212 -4.25 13.44 15.24
CA ASP A 212 -4.55 14.17 16.46
C ASP A 212 -3.51 15.32 16.70
N PRO A 213 -3.63 16.12 17.75
CA PRO A 213 -2.68 17.22 18.01
C PRO A 213 -1.21 16.81 18.02
N ARG A 214 -0.89 15.55 18.35
CA ARG A 214 0.49 15.03 18.33
C ARG A 214 1.04 14.82 16.93
N GLY A 215 0.14 14.63 15.94
CA GLY A 215 0.53 14.46 14.55
C GLY A 215 1.14 13.10 14.21
N TRP A 216 1.96 13.07 13.15
CA TRP A 216 2.69 11.88 12.73
C TRP A 216 3.86 11.60 13.70
N PRO A 217 4.11 10.35 14.10
CA PRO A 217 3.48 9.09 13.71
C PRO A 217 2.31 8.66 14.62
N TYR A 218 1.82 9.54 15.50
CA TYR A 218 0.85 9.25 16.55
C TYR A 218 -0.61 9.38 16.11
N ASN A 219 -0.85 9.50 14.80
CA ASN A 219 -2.18 9.45 14.25
C ASN A 219 -2.89 8.13 14.64
N THR A 220 -4.22 8.14 14.65
CA THR A 220 -5.04 7.03 15.14
C THR A 220 -6.13 6.62 14.13
N TRP A 221 -6.70 5.43 14.31
CA TRP A 221 -7.94 5.06 13.66
C TRP A 221 -9.10 5.68 14.43
N GLU A 222 -10.00 6.30 13.71
CA GLU A 222 -11.20 6.91 14.26
C GLU A 222 -12.43 6.42 13.51
N MET A 223 -13.46 6.02 14.26
CA MET A 223 -14.77 5.61 13.75
C MET A 223 -15.82 6.54 14.35
N THR A 224 -16.60 7.21 13.49
CA THR A 224 -17.72 8.04 13.89
C THR A 224 -19.03 7.33 13.59
N PHE A 225 -19.95 7.31 14.55
CA PHE A 225 -21.22 6.63 14.48
C PHE A 225 -22.41 7.61 14.45
N ASN A 226 -23.57 7.14 13.95
CA ASN A 226 -24.74 7.97 13.73
C ASN A 226 -25.38 8.55 15.02
N GLY A 227 -25.07 7.98 16.19
CA GLY A 227 -25.45 8.57 17.48
C GLY A 227 -24.50 9.63 18.00
N GLY A 228 -23.50 10.05 17.19
CA GLY A 228 -22.49 11.02 17.60
C GLY A 228 -21.33 10.43 18.40
N THR A 229 -21.36 9.13 18.65
CA THR A 229 -20.24 8.43 19.33
C THR A 229 -19.03 8.39 18.41
N VAL A 230 -17.87 8.67 18.98
CA VAL A 230 -16.57 8.57 18.32
C VAL A 230 -15.70 7.57 19.05
N TRP A 231 -15.30 6.50 18.37
CA TRP A 231 -14.31 5.56 18.86
C TRP A 231 -12.94 5.85 18.28
N ARG A 232 -11.94 5.95 19.13
CA ARG A 232 -10.53 6.11 18.75
C ARG A 232 -9.71 4.92 19.19
N SER A 233 -8.84 4.43 18.31
CA SER A 233 -7.93 3.36 18.69
C SER A 233 -6.95 3.83 19.77
N PRO A 234 -6.76 3.04 20.85
CA PRO A 234 -5.73 3.31 21.86
C PRO A 234 -4.30 2.99 21.37
N LEU A 235 -4.17 2.47 20.16
CA LEU A 235 -2.93 2.06 19.52
C LEU A 235 -2.62 2.97 18.33
N ASP A 236 -1.34 3.07 17.95
CA ASP A 236 -0.96 3.74 16.69
C ASP A 236 -1.56 3.01 15.46
N PRO A 237 -1.61 3.67 14.29
CA PRO A 237 -2.27 3.10 13.11
C PRO A 237 -1.68 1.77 12.68
N GLY A 238 -0.36 1.61 12.77
CA GLY A 238 0.33 0.38 12.40
C GLY A 238 0.02 -0.78 13.37
N GLN A 239 -0.04 -0.49 14.66
CA GLN A 239 -0.42 -1.46 15.68
C GLN A 239 -1.88 -1.85 15.54
N THR A 240 -2.78 -0.87 15.36
CA THR A 240 -4.20 -1.09 15.10
C THR A 240 -4.40 -1.96 13.87
N PHE A 241 -3.75 -1.61 12.76
CA PHE A 241 -3.74 -2.41 11.53
C PHE A 241 -3.27 -3.85 11.80
N ASN A 242 -2.20 -4.02 12.57
CA ASN A 242 -1.68 -5.34 12.91
C ASN A 242 -2.65 -6.18 13.74
N VAL A 243 -3.39 -5.57 14.67
CA VAL A 243 -4.44 -6.28 15.44
C VAL A 243 -5.56 -6.72 14.51
N VAL A 244 -6.15 -5.78 13.76
CA VAL A 244 -7.28 -6.06 12.85
C VAL A 244 -6.88 -7.04 11.75
N SER A 245 -5.71 -6.90 11.15
CA SER A 245 -5.23 -7.77 10.07
C SER A 245 -4.89 -9.20 10.52
N ARG A 246 -4.77 -9.48 11.82
CA ARG A 246 -4.62 -10.85 12.32
C ARG A 246 -5.92 -11.61 12.28
N VAL A 247 -7.03 -10.89 12.39
CA VAL A 247 -8.37 -11.47 12.38
C VAL A 247 -8.81 -11.81 10.96
N THR A 248 -8.49 -10.93 10.01
CA THR A 248 -8.83 -11.14 8.59
C THR A 248 -7.80 -10.51 7.67
N LYS A 249 -7.32 -11.26 6.68
CA LYS A 249 -6.44 -10.79 5.60
C LYS A 249 -6.94 -11.32 4.26
N LEU A 250 -6.76 -10.53 3.21
CA LEU A 250 -7.03 -11.01 1.86
C LEU A 250 -6.00 -12.06 1.45
N GLY A 251 -6.44 -13.22 1.03
CA GLY A 251 -5.58 -14.32 0.59
C GLY A 251 -4.62 -13.93 -0.53
N ARG A 252 -5.07 -13.05 -1.43
CA ARG A 252 -4.23 -12.50 -2.51
C ARG A 252 -3.07 -11.67 -1.98
N CYS A 253 -3.28 -10.84 -0.96
CA CYS A 253 -2.22 -10.02 -0.36
C CYS A 253 -1.11 -10.85 0.28
N LEU A 254 -1.43 -12.06 0.75
CA LEU A 254 -0.45 -12.99 1.33
C LEU A 254 0.48 -13.63 0.30
N GLN A 255 0.17 -13.49 -0.99
CA GLN A 255 0.94 -14.03 -2.12
C GLN A 255 1.53 -12.91 -2.99
N CYS A 256 1.41 -11.65 -2.58
CA CYS A 256 1.96 -10.50 -3.30
C CYS A 256 3.44 -10.30 -2.91
N LEU A 257 4.31 -10.16 -3.90
CA LEU A 257 5.76 -9.99 -3.72
C LEU A 257 6.21 -8.53 -3.75
N ASP A 258 5.34 -7.60 -4.12
CA ASP A 258 5.68 -6.19 -4.22
C ASP A 258 5.15 -5.39 -3.01
N ALA A 259 6.03 -4.64 -2.38
CA ALA A 259 5.74 -3.78 -1.23
C ALA A 259 5.71 -2.29 -1.60
N THR A 260 6.38 -1.92 -2.68
CA THR A 260 6.74 -0.52 -2.97
C THR A 260 6.26 -0.03 -4.32
N ALA A 261 5.41 -0.80 -5.01
CA ALA A 261 4.93 -0.52 -6.38
C ALA A 261 6.09 -0.38 -7.36
N GLU A 262 6.83 -1.47 -7.55
CA GLU A 262 8.11 -1.52 -8.26
C GLU A 262 8.04 -1.04 -9.73
N PHE A 263 6.87 -1.05 -10.34
CA PHE A 263 6.66 -0.59 -11.72
C PHE A 263 5.97 0.77 -11.84
N ALA A 264 5.95 1.56 -10.76
CA ALA A 264 5.52 2.95 -10.82
C ALA A 264 6.61 3.87 -11.38
N ASP A 265 6.28 5.09 -11.74
CA ASP A 265 7.28 6.13 -12.05
C ASP A 265 7.86 6.72 -10.76
N LEU A 266 7.00 6.87 -9.75
CA LEU A 266 7.33 7.30 -8.39
C LEU A 266 6.72 6.33 -7.39
N SER A 267 7.43 5.99 -6.33
CA SER A 267 6.90 5.22 -5.20
C SER A 267 7.03 6.01 -3.91
N ILE A 268 5.90 6.17 -3.21
CA ILE A 268 5.82 7.09 -2.06
C ILE A 268 5.18 6.38 -0.86
N GLY A 269 5.74 6.61 0.32
CA GLY A 269 5.21 6.05 1.58
C GLY A 269 5.76 6.73 2.83
N ASP A 270 5.38 6.21 3.99
CA ASP A 270 5.95 6.65 5.26
C ASP A 270 7.44 6.28 5.36
N PRO A 271 8.31 7.11 5.92
CA PRO A 271 9.73 6.80 5.98
C PRO A 271 10.06 5.68 6.98
N TRP A 272 9.47 5.68 8.16
CA TRP A 272 9.76 4.76 9.28
C TRP A 272 11.26 4.57 9.58
N ILE A 273 12.10 5.51 9.13
CA ILE A 273 13.56 5.48 9.26
C ILE A 273 13.90 5.80 10.71
N ARG A 274 14.82 5.00 11.29
CA ARG A 274 15.24 5.15 12.68
C ARG A 274 16.71 5.56 12.75
N ASP A 275 17.00 6.37 13.78
CA ASP A 275 18.37 6.69 14.19
C ASP A 275 19.03 5.51 14.94
N GLU A 276 20.27 5.69 15.38
CA GLU A 276 21.06 4.70 16.12
C GLU A 276 20.43 4.33 17.46
N ASP A 277 19.71 5.26 18.10
CA ASP A 277 18.97 5.04 19.34
C ASP A 277 17.63 4.35 19.14
N GLY A 278 17.23 4.11 17.88
CA GLY A 278 15.97 3.48 17.49
C GLY A 278 14.77 4.44 17.54
N ASN A 279 14.97 5.77 17.65
CA ASN A 279 13.93 6.77 17.49
C ASN A 279 13.64 6.99 16.00
N LEU A 280 12.49 7.59 15.67
CA LEU A 280 12.22 7.98 14.30
C LEU A 280 13.04 9.22 13.93
N LYS A 281 13.86 9.09 12.87
CA LYS A 281 14.78 10.14 12.43
C LYS A 281 14.05 11.38 11.90
N TYR A 282 12.86 11.19 11.32
CA TYR A 282 12.06 12.23 10.68
C TYR A 282 10.71 12.41 11.38
N GLU A 283 10.70 12.37 12.71
CA GLU A 283 9.50 12.59 13.50
C GLU A 283 9.13 14.07 13.56
N THR A 284 8.03 14.44 12.93
CA THR A 284 7.41 15.78 13.02
C THR A 284 5.90 15.64 12.99
N PRO A 285 5.15 16.54 13.69
CA PRO A 285 3.68 16.46 13.69
C PRO A 285 3.05 16.48 12.30
N GLU A 286 3.64 17.20 11.36
CA GLU A 286 3.14 17.30 9.98
C GLU A 286 3.48 16.08 9.12
N GLY A 287 4.53 15.34 9.48
CA GLY A 287 5.02 14.16 8.78
C GLY A 287 5.97 14.43 7.63
N TRP A 288 6.64 13.35 7.21
CA TRP A 288 7.52 13.26 6.05
C TRP A 288 7.13 12.06 5.18
N SER A 289 7.47 12.09 3.91
CA SER A 289 7.33 10.95 3.00
C SER A 289 8.69 10.50 2.49
N SER A 290 8.92 9.20 2.38
CA SER A 290 9.98 8.65 1.54
C SER A 290 9.51 8.59 0.10
N ILE A 291 10.40 8.93 -0.83
CA ILE A 291 10.13 9.03 -2.26
C ILE A 291 11.22 8.22 -2.97
N MET A 292 10.82 7.26 -3.77
CA MET A 292 11.70 6.55 -4.70
C MET A 292 11.31 6.93 -6.13
N VAL A 293 12.23 7.53 -6.85
CA VAL A 293 12.13 7.82 -8.29
C VAL A 293 12.61 6.60 -9.04
N ARG A 294 11.84 6.15 -10.03
CA ARG A 294 12.13 4.90 -10.75
C ARG A 294 12.33 5.08 -12.24
N THR A 295 11.82 6.17 -12.81
CA THR A 295 11.92 6.48 -14.23
C THR A 295 12.30 7.94 -14.45
N THR A 296 12.85 8.24 -15.61
CA THR A 296 13.12 9.62 -16.05
C THR A 296 11.88 10.51 -15.95
N LYS A 297 10.70 9.96 -16.30
CA LYS A 297 9.42 10.67 -16.12
C LYS A 297 9.16 11.03 -14.65
N GLY A 298 9.43 10.12 -13.74
CA GLY A 298 9.33 10.36 -12.30
C GLY A 298 10.28 11.47 -11.83
N SER A 299 11.53 11.48 -12.32
CA SER A 299 12.52 12.51 -12.02
C SER A 299 12.06 13.88 -12.53
N GLU A 300 11.62 13.99 -13.79
CA GLU A 300 11.07 15.21 -14.37
C GLU A 300 9.96 15.82 -13.52
N ILE A 301 8.99 15.00 -13.09
CA ILE A 301 7.84 15.44 -12.25
C ILE A 301 8.31 15.98 -10.89
N VAL A 302 9.25 15.30 -10.26
CA VAL A 302 9.78 15.71 -8.95
C VAL A 302 10.56 17.02 -9.08
N GLN A 303 11.44 17.12 -10.07
CA GLN A 303 12.25 18.32 -10.29
C GLN A 303 11.40 19.53 -10.68
N ASP A 304 10.38 19.37 -11.49
CA ASP A 304 9.41 20.42 -11.83
C ASP A 304 8.68 20.93 -10.57
N ALA A 305 8.19 20.03 -9.73
CA ALA A 305 7.52 20.40 -8.48
C ALA A 305 8.46 21.10 -7.47
N ILE A 306 9.75 20.73 -7.43
CA ILE A 306 10.75 21.42 -6.61
C ILE A 306 10.99 22.82 -7.15
N SER A 307 11.24 22.95 -8.45
CA SER A 307 11.50 24.22 -9.13
C SER A 307 10.33 25.19 -8.98
N ALA A 308 9.10 24.68 -9.00
CA ALA A 308 7.88 25.44 -8.72
C ALA A 308 7.64 25.74 -7.22
N GLY A 309 8.55 25.34 -6.34
CA GLY A 309 8.44 25.58 -4.90
C GLY A 309 7.31 24.83 -4.21
N LYS A 310 6.84 23.71 -4.78
CA LYS A 310 5.72 22.90 -4.26
C LYS A 310 6.17 21.83 -3.26
N LEU A 311 7.39 21.32 -3.40
CA LEU A 311 7.97 20.32 -2.53
C LEU A 311 9.23 20.82 -1.84
N GLU A 312 9.47 20.35 -0.63
CA GLU A 312 10.77 20.35 0.02
C GLU A 312 11.24 18.91 0.13
N ILE A 313 12.36 18.59 -0.52
CA ILE A 313 12.93 17.26 -0.50
C ILE A 313 14.42 17.30 -0.20
N ARG A 314 14.95 16.19 0.31
CA ARG A 314 16.38 15.98 0.58
C ARG A 314 16.76 14.59 0.09
N PRO A 315 17.89 14.43 -0.63
CA PRO A 315 18.39 13.12 -1.02
C PRO A 315 18.76 12.32 0.23
N ILE A 316 18.45 11.04 0.23
CA ILE A 316 18.84 10.08 1.26
C ILE A 316 19.31 8.78 0.62
N PRO A 317 20.24 8.04 1.25
CA PRO A 317 20.63 6.73 0.77
C PRO A 317 19.43 5.78 0.69
N LEU A 318 19.28 5.05 -0.41
CA LEU A 318 18.20 4.07 -0.59
C LEU A 318 18.16 3.06 0.55
N LYS A 319 19.32 2.69 1.09
CA LYS A 319 19.46 1.80 2.25
C LYS A 319 18.68 2.30 3.49
N GLU A 320 18.58 3.61 3.70
CA GLU A 320 17.77 4.15 4.82
C GLU A 320 16.28 3.85 4.62
N ILE A 321 15.75 4.00 3.39
CA ILE A 321 14.37 3.64 3.06
C ILE A 321 14.17 2.13 3.25
N GLN A 322 15.08 1.31 2.75
CA GLN A 322 15.04 -0.14 2.91
C GLN A 322 14.99 -0.57 4.37
N MET A 323 15.83 0.03 5.20
CA MET A 323 15.83 -0.22 6.66
C MET A 323 14.52 0.20 7.33
N GLY A 324 13.96 1.37 6.95
CA GLY A 324 12.66 1.83 7.45
C GLY A 324 11.51 0.87 7.10
N GLN A 325 11.55 0.29 5.91
CA GLN A 325 10.52 -0.63 5.39
C GLN A 325 10.86 -2.11 5.57
N TYR A 326 11.93 -2.43 6.27
CA TYR A 326 12.47 -3.78 6.39
C TYR A 326 11.43 -4.85 6.71
N GLN A 327 10.56 -4.60 7.68
CA GLN A 327 9.54 -5.58 8.08
C GLN A 327 8.54 -5.85 6.97
N MET A 328 8.04 -4.78 6.34
CA MET A 328 7.07 -4.89 5.25
C MET A 328 7.67 -5.64 4.06
N MET A 329 8.90 -5.30 3.68
CA MET A 329 9.59 -5.95 2.58
C MET A 329 9.90 -7.42 2.87
N THR A 330 10.34 -7.76 4.10
CA THR A 330 10.56 -9.15 4.52
C THR A 330 9.28 -9.98 4.41
N GLU A 331 8.15 -9.45 4.87
CA GLU A 331 6.87 -10.15 4.76
C GLU A 331 6.44 -10.33 3.29
N LYS A 332 6.64 -9.32 2.45
CA LYS A 332 6.25 -9.37 1.02
C LYS A 332 7.20 -10.20 0.17
N LYS A 333 8.50 -10.02 0.32
CA LYS A 333 9.47 -10.73 -0.53
C LYS A 333 9.70 -12.17 -0.05
N LEU A 334 9.96 -12.39 1.25
CA LEU A 334 10.39 -13.68 1.75
C LEU A 334 9.25 -14.57 2.23
N GLN A 335 8.37 -14.03 3.07
CA GLN A 335 7.28 -14.83 3.62
C GLN A 335 6.24 -15.15 2.56
N SER A 336 5.92 -14.21 1.66
CA SER A 336 4.99 -14.48 0.55
C SER A 336 5.58 -15.49 -0.45
N ALA A 337 6.89 -15.40 -0.76
CA ALA A 337 7.56 -16.39 -1.61
C ALA A 337 7.47 -17.80 -1.01
N PHE A 338 7.72 -17.93 0.28
CA PHE A 338 7.58 -19.22 0.98
C PHE A 338 6.14 -19.75 0.93
N ARG A 339 5.14 -18.87 1.17
CA ARG A 339 3.71 -19.26 1.06
C ARG A 339 3.36 -19.75 -0.34
N ILE A 340 3.86 -19.09 -1.38
CA ILE A 340 3.66 -19.50 -2.78
C ILE A 340 4.30 -20.87 -3.03
N GLN A 341 5.54 -21.10 -2.56
CA GLN A 341 6.23 -22.38 -2.73
C GLN A 341 5.46 -23.52 -2.04
N VAL A 342 4.99 -23.31 -0.79
CA VAL A 342 4.17 -24.31 -0.08
C VAL A 342 2.86 -24.60 -0.81
N ARG A 343 2.16 -23.56 -1.28
CA ARG A 343 0.91 -23.72 -2.02
C ARG A 343 1.13 -24.46 -3.33
N ARG A 344 2.20 -24.15 -4.07
CA ARG A 344 2.57 -24.90 -5.31
C ARG A 344 2.84 -26.37 -5.01
N PHE A 345 3.57 -26.68 -3.95
CA PHE A 345 3.79 -28.06 -3.50
C PHE A 345 2.47 -28.78 -3.20
N LEU A 346 1.51 -28.09 -2.57
CA LEU A 346 0.17 -28.62 -2.27
C LEU A 346 -0.80 -28.56 -3.47
N LYS A 347 -0.34 -28.19 -4.67
CA LYS A 347 -1.15 -28.01 -5.88
C LYS A 347 -2.32 -27.02 -5.74
N ILE A 348 -2.16 -26.04 -4.85
CA ILE A 348 -3.13 -24.97 -4.64
C ILE A 348 -2.76 -23.80 -5.55
N ALA A 349 -3.74 -23.22 -6.24
CA ALA A 349 -3.54 -22.11 -7.17
C ALA A 349 -2.76 -20.95 -6.53
N THR A 350 -1.78 -20.42 -7.27
CA THR A 350 -0.94 -19.28 -6.90
C THR A 350 -0.72 -18.39 -8.11
N PRO A 351 -0.41 -17.10 -7.90
CA PRO A 351 0.07 -16.26 -8.99
C PRO A 351 1.35 -16.83 -9.60
N HIS A 352 1.47 -16.68 -10.91
CA HIS A 352 2.73 -16.90 -11.61
C HIS A 352 3.58 -15.62 -11.56
N TYR A 353 4.87 -15.77 -11.29
CA TYR A 353 5.88 -14.71 -11.36
C TYR A 353 7.02 -15.19 -12.25
N SER A 354 7.43 -14.40 -13.25
CA SER A 354 8.50 -14.74 -14.19
C SER A 354 9.85 -14.90 -13.49
N MET A 355 10.05 -14.12 -12.42
CA MET A 355 11.28 -14.16 -11.65
C MET A 355 11.43 -15.38 -10.74
N ARG A 356 12.66 -15.75 -10.39
CA ARG A 356 12.95 -16.76 -9.39
C ARG A 356 12.49 -16.29 -8.00
N LEU A 357 11.66 -17.10 -7.34
CA LEU A 357 11.21 -16.79 -5.99
C LEU A 357 12.38 -16.87 -4.99
N PRO A 358 12.52 -15.87 -4.13
CA PRO A 358 13.55 -15.89 -3.10
C PRO A 358 13.35 -17.03 -2.09
N GLN A 359 14.45 -17.56 -1.57
CA GLN A 359 14.41 -18.62 -0.57
C GLN A 359 14.22 -18.06 0.84
N ALA A 360 13.31 -18.65 1.59
CA ALA A 360 13.09 -18.30 2.99
C ALA A 360 14.10 -18.98 3.92
N SER A 361 14.68 -18.21 4.83
CA SER A 361 15.52 -18.77 5.89
C SER A 361 14.71 -19.62 6.88
N HIS A 362 15.36 -20.55 7.60
CA HIS A 362 14.72 -21.38 8.64
C HIS A 362 13.94 -20.55 9.69
N LYS A 363 14.41 -19.35 10.01
CA LYS A 363 13.73 -18.44 10.94
C LYS A 363 12.41 -17.93 10.37
N ILE A 364 12.38 -17.62 9.08
CA ILE A 364 11.16 -17.18 8.36
C ILE A 364 10.17 -18.34 8.30
N ILE A 365 10.64 -19.55 7.96
CA ILE A 365 9.80 -20.76 7.91
C ILE A 365 9.13 -21.02 9.26
N LYS A 366 9.88 -21.04 10.37
CA LYS A 366 9.33 -21.22 11.72
C LYS A 366 8.28 -20.14 12.06
N THR A 367 8.55 -18.90 11.68
CA THR A 367 7.63 -17.78 11.90
C THR A 367 6.33 -17.96 11.11
N GLU A 368 6.41 -18.41 9.85
CA GLU A 368 5.23 -18.64 9.02
C GLU A 368 4.39 -19.82 9.50
N ILE A 369 5.00 -20.90 9.95
CA ILE A 369 4.27 -22.03 10.53
C ILE A 369 3.50 -21.58 11.77
N ALA A 370 4.13 -20.81 12.68
CA ALA A 370 3.45 -20.26 13.86
C ALA A 370 2.28 -19.33 13.46
N PHE A 371 2.48 -18.49 12.46
CA PHE A 371 1.41 -17.61 11.95
C PHE A 371 0.31 -18.38 11.21
N TRP A 372 0.60 -19.49 10.59
CA TRP A 372 -0.41 -20.34 9.94
C TRP A 372 -1.42 -20.84 10.97
N PHE A 373 -0.97 -21.38 12.09
CA PHE A 373 -1.85 -21.78 13.20
C PHE A 373 -2.69 -20.61 13.71
N LEU A 374 -2.09 -19.44 13.92
CA LEU A 374 -2.82 -18.27 14.38
C LEU A 374 -3.85 -17.73 13.37
N ARG A 375 -3.63 -17.96 12.08
CA ARG A 375 -4.56 -17.54 11.00
C ARG A 375 -5.72 -18.51 10.79
N THR A 376 -5.59 -19.73 11.23
CA THR A 376 -6.71 -20.71 11.17
C THR A 376 -7.71 -20.50 12.30
N LEU A 377 -7.30 -19.93 13.43
CA LEU A 377 -8.17 -19.65 14.57
C LEU A 377 -9.36 -18.71 14.27
N PRO A 378 -9.22 -17.63 13.47
CA PRO A 378 -10.31 -16.71 13.16
C PRO A 378 -11.36 -17.23 12.17
N PHE A 379 -11.35 -18.51 11.81
CA PHE A 379 -12.36 -19.11 10.93
C PHE A 379 -13.79 -18.93 11.51
N PHE A 380 -13.91 -18.86 12.83
CA PHE A 380 -15.17 -18.58 13.53
C PHE A 380 -15.28 -17.10 13.88
N ARG A 381 -16.38 -16.43 13.48
CA ARG A 381 -16.66 -15.01 13.79
C ARG A 381 -16.56 -14.69 15.30
N SER A 382 -16.97 -15.62 16.14
CA SER A 382 -16.89 -15.48 17.61
C SER A 382 -15.44 -15.35 18.09
N VAL A 383 -14.51 -16.13 17.53
CA VAL A 383 -13.08 -16.05 17.85
C VAL A 383 -12.49 -14.73 17.37
N SER A 384 -12.90 -14.26 16.19
CA SER A 384 -12.48 -12.94 15.67
C SER A 384 -12.85 -11.80 16.61
N ARG A 385 -14.08 -11.81 17.15
CA ARG A 385 -14.56 -10.81 18.14
C ARG A 385 -13.76 -10.86 19.43
N ILE A 386 -13.51 -12.05 19.95
CA ILE A 386 -12.70 -12.23 21.16
C ILE A 386 -11.29 -11.70 20.94
N LEU A 387 -10.65 -12.02 19.80
CA LEU A 387 -9.31 -11.54 19.46
C LEU A 387 -9.24 -10.02 19.34
N LEU A 388 -10.25 -9.39 18.72
CA LEU A 388 -10.38 -7.92 18.65
C LEU A 388 -10.55 -7.34 20.05
N TRP A 389 -11.51 -7.85 20.82
CA TRP A 389 -11.77 -7.37 22.19
C TRP A 389 -10.53 -7.49 23.08
N VAL A 390 -9.85 -8.65 23.06
CA VAL A 390 -8.59 -8.85 23.82
C VAL A 390 -7.50 -7.90 23.33
N GLY A 391 -7.33 -7.75 22.00
CA GLY A 391 -6.29 -6.91 21.40
C GLY A 391 -6.43 -5.43 21.76
N PHE A 392 -7.66 -4.92 21.87
CA PHE A 392 -7.97 -3.54 22.24
C PHE A 392 -8.29 -3.36 23.73
N SER A 393 -8.25 -4.41 24.54
CA SER A 393 -8.36 -4.32 26.01
C SER A 393 -7.14 -3.60 26.61
N LYS A 394 -7.26 -3.11 27.86
CA LYS A 394 -6.13 -2.51 28.62
C LYS A 394 -4.92 -3.44 28.67
N PHE A 395 -5.13 -4.74 28.89
CA PHE A 395 -4.07 -5.74 28.90
C PHE A 395 -3.44 -5.95 27.53
N GLY A 396 -4.25 -6.12 26.49
CA GLY A 396 -3.79 -6.34 25.12
C GLY A 396 -2.97 -5.13 24.59
N THR A 397 -3.47 -3.93 24.79
CA THR A 397 -2.77 -2.70 24.41
C THR A 397 -1.45 -2.54 25.17
N TRP A 398 -1.43 -2.77 26.47
CA TRP A 398 -0.21 -2.77 27.27
C TRP A 398 0.83 -3.80 26.74
N ALA A 399 0.40 -5.02 26.45
CA ALA A 399 1.27 -6.07 25.95
C ALA A 399 1.89 -5.71 24.56
N ILE A 400 1.08 -5.11 23.68
CA ILE A 400 1.51 -4.65 22.36
C ILE A 400 2.54 -3.52 22.48
N VAL A 401 2.25 -2.50 23.28
CA VAL A 401 3.16 -1.36 23.51
C VAL A 401 4.47 -1.85 24.12
N ARG A 402 4.42 -2.71 25.16
CA ARG A 402 5.62 -3.27 25.79
C ARG A 402 6.48 -4.09 24.82
N ARG A 403 5.84 -4.85 23.90
CA ARG A 403 6.54 -5.57 22.84
C ARG A 403 7.26 -4.62 21.90
N GLN A 404 6.64 -3.51 21.53
CA GLN A 404 7.24 -2.49 20.67
C GLN A 404 8.45 -1.82 21.35
N GLN A 405 8.35 -1.47 22.65
CA GLN A 405 9.46 -0.93 23.41
C GLN A 405 10.66 -1.88 23.48
N ARG A 406 10.41 -3.19 23.68
CA ARG A 406 11.45 -4.21 23.65
C ARG A 406 12.11 -4.32 22.26
N ARG A 407 11.31 -4.16 21.20
CA ARG A 407 11.81 -4.16 19.81
C ARG A 407 12.66 -2.92 19.53
N LYS A 408 12.25 -1.74 20.01
CA LYS A 408 13.02 -0.50 19.94
C LYS A 408 14.41 -0.68 20.61
N LYS A 409 14.46 -1.23 21.82
CA LYS A 409 15.72 -1.53 22.51
C LYS A 409 16.62 -2.50 21.73
N ARG A 410 16.05 -3.53 21.07
CA ARG A 410 16.83 -4.46 20.24
C ARG A 410 17.40 -3.79 18.99
N PHE A 411 16.68 -2.82 18.42
CA PHE A 411 17.15 -2.03 17.29
C PHE A 411 18.35 -1.17 17.69
N ALA A 412 18.23 -0.43 18.78
CA ALA A 412 19.30 0.39 19.35
C ALA A 412 20.56 -0.42 19.73
N THR A 413 20.44 -1.71 20.03
CA THR A 413 21.58 -2.59 20.37
C THR A 413 22.15 -3.34 19.16
N GLY A 414 21.81 -2.97 17.93
CA GLY A 414 22.28 -3.62 16.70
C GLY A 414 21.86 -5.08 16.52
N LYS A 415 20.98 -5.61 17.39
CA LYS A 415 20.50 -7.01 17.36
C LYS A 415 19.41 -7.28 16.33
N VAL A 416 19.04 -6.30 15.53
CA VAL A 416 18.15 -6.49 14.38
C VAL A 416 19.03 -6.85 13.19
N PRO A 417 18.83 -7.99 12.53
CA PRO A 417 19.64 -8.37 11.38
C PRO A 417 19.51 -7.28 10.31
N ILE A 418 20.63 -6.75 9.85
CA ILE A 418 20.70 -5.99 8.61
C ILE A 418 20.41 -7.00 7.52
N VAL A 419 19.34 -6.82 6.77
CA VAL A 419 19.11 -7.62 5.56
C VAL A 419 20.08 -7.11 4.52
N ASP A 420 20.74 -8.06 3.91
CA ASP A 420 21.51 -7.78 2.70
C ASP A 420 20.57 -7.13 1.67
N PRO A 421 20.83 -5.89 1.25
CA PRO A 421 20.01 -5.22 0.24
C PRO A 421 20.11 -5.91 -1.13
N ASP A 422 21.12 -6.73 -1.36
CA ASP A 422 21.38 -7.48 -2.60
C ASP A 422 20.67 -8.84 -2.60
N PHE A 423 19.48 -8.87 -2.05
CA PHE A 423 18.65 -10.04 -1.95
C PHE A 423 18.27 -10.60 -3.32
N GLY A 424 18.99 -11.59 -3.80
CA GLY A 424 18.70 -12.31 -5.05
C GLY A 424 19.77 -12.25 -6.14
N VAL A 425 20.77 -11.40 -6.05
CA VAL A 425 21.96 -11.51 -6.90
C VAL A 425 22.84 -12.62 -6.32
N SER A 426 22.49 -13.88 -6.58
CA SER A 426 23.48 -14.93 -6.44
C SER A 426 24.49 -14.71 -7.55
N GLU A 427 25.75 -14.38 -7.20
CA GLU A 427 26.87 -14.62 -8.06
C GLU A 427 26.65 -15.94 -8.80
N LYS A 428 26.67 -15.90 -10.12
CA LYS A 428 26.84 -17.11 -10.92
C LYS A 428 28.11 -17.76 -10.37
N ARG A 429 27.97 -18.77 -9.54
CA ARG A 429 29.07 -19.69 -9.34
C ARG A 429 29.30 -20.35 -10.69
N THR A 430 30.39 -19.94 -11.30
CA THR A 430 31.03 -20.60 -12.44
C THR A 430 31.21 -22.07 -12.16
#